data_fb47160f2ae9a4d10461b2272aea692b
#
_entry.id   fb47160f2ae9a4d10461b2272aea692b
#
_cell.length_a   1.000
_cell.length_b   1.000
_cell.length_c   1.000
_cell.angle_alpha   90.00
_cell.angle_beta   90.00
_cell.angle_gamma   90.00
#
_symmetry.space_group_name_H-M   'P 1'
#
loop_
_entity.id
_entity.type
_entity.pdbx_description
1 polymer ?
#
loop_
_entity_poly.entity_id
_entity_poly.type
_entity_poly.pdbx_seq_one_letter_code
_entity_poly.pdbx_strand_id
1 'polypeptide(L)'
;MSKLTPESEERLAWLLEPENPSVRYWTLRDILERPEDDPDVCKTRDAIARQPLVQELFARQHPEGHWGDDPAKPYTAEGTLGALSLLHLLGVRPDERTRAGCNSLLRFCQHEGGGFSLTQTRRSGIFPCTTGEHLPMLVHWGLGDDPRVRRAFEFVVADMSADDALDCGRYQHRDCLWGAIAALNGLAVLPAAMRSRQSRQVVRRLADRLLDAKYDFQGEHKRWLTFGVPRVWDLLSALLALAAHGYARDPRFAPLLELVLAQQDERGRWRCGSVSRTWPLEKRNRPSKWVTLDALRLLTTVPKKSR
;
A
#
# COMPACT_ATOMS: atom_id res chain seq x y z
N MET A 1 13.26 -19.91 19.16
CA MET A 1 13.25 -18.46 18.93
C MET A 1 14.67 -17.95 19.08
N SER A 2 15.31 -17.47 18.01
CA SER A 2 16.62 -16.80 18.10
C SER A 2 16.47 -15.56 18.99
N LYS A 3 17.36 -15.37 19.99
CA LYS A 3 17.36 -14.15 20.81
C LYS A 3 17.52 -12.95 19.87
N LEU A 4 16.63 -11.98 19.99
CA LEU A 4 16.76 -10.70 19.30
C LEU A 4 18.07 -10.02 19.75
N THR A 5 18.72 -9.28 18.86
CA THR A 5 19.82 -8.42 19.28
C THR A 5 19.28 -7.23 20.10
N PRO A 6 20.07 -6.63 21.00
CA PRO A 6 19.64 -5.47 21.78
C PRO A 6 19.08 -4.33 20.90
N GLU A 7 19.68 -4.09 19.73
CA GLU A 7 19.20 -3.10 18.75
C GLU A 7 17.81 -3.48 18.16
N SER A 8 17.58 -4.77 17.93
CA SER A 8 16.28 -5.25 17.46
C SER A 8 15.19 -5.12 18.53
N GLU A 9 15.56 -5.33 19.81
CA GLU A 9 14.66 -5.14 20.95
C GLU A 9 14.32 -3.66 21.13
N GLU A 10 15.30 -2.75 21.09
CA GLU A 10 15.08 -1.30 21.18
C GLU A 10 14.19 -0.79 20.04
N ARG A 11 14.45 -1.24 18.80
CA ARG A 11 13.65 -0.87 17.63
C ARG A 11 12.20 -1.35 17.77
N LEU A 12 12.00 -2.56 18.24
CA LEU A 12 10.68 -3.13 18.46
C LEU A 12 9.93 -2.38 19.56
N ALA A 13 10.58 -2.08 20.68
CA ALA A 13 10.02 -1.28 21.76
C ALA A 13 9.57 0.10 21.26
N TRP A 14 10.39 0.76 20.43
CA TRP A 14 10.07 2.04 19.81
C TRP A 14 8.84 1.99 18.89
N LEU A 15 8.66 0.93 18.10
CA LEU A 15 7.47 0.74 17.27
C LEU A 15 6.21 0.46 18.09
N LEU A 16 6.38 -0.14 19.27
CA LEU A 16 5.28 -0.48 20.19
C LEU A 16 4.89 0.64 21.14
N GLU A 17 5.49 1.82 21.06
CA GLU A 17 5.11 2.97 21.88
C GLU A 17 3.62 3.35 21.67
N PRO A 18 2.87 3.61 22.75
CA PRO A 18 1.42 3.82 22.70
C PRO A 18 0.99 5.13 22.02
N GLU A 19 1.90 6.09 21.87
CA GLU A 19 1.65 7.40 21.25
C GLU A 19 1.36 7.28 19.74
N ASN A 20 1.74 6.18 19.11
CA ASN A 20 1.37 5.87 17.74
C ASN A 20 0.61 4.53 17.65
N PRO A 21 -0.68 4.52 18.02
CA PRO A 21 -1.44 3.28 18.09
C PRO A 21 -1.57 2.57 16.73
N SER A 22 -1.53 3.29 15.61
CA SER A 22 -1.59 2.69 14.28
C SER A 22 -0.33 1.87 13.97
N VAL A 23 0.86 2.42 14.22
CA VAL A 23 2.11 1.65 14.04
C VAL A 23 2.19 0.49 15.03
N ARG A 24 1.79 0.73 16.30
CA ARG A 24 1.73 -0.31 17.32
C ARG A 24 0.83 -1.47 16.87
N TYR A 25 -0.38 -1.17 16.37
CA TYR A 25 -1.32 -2.18 15.88
C TYR A 25 -0.68 -3.05 14.78
N TRP A 26 -0.14 -2.42 13.75
CA TRP A 26 0.49 -3.14 12.66
C TRP A 26 1.75 -3.89 13.09
N THR A 27 2.51 -3.39 14.06
CA THR A 27 3.66 -4.11 14.63
C THR A 27 3.21 -5.37 15.36
N LEU A 28 2.15 -5.28 16.17
CA LEU A 28 1.57 -6.43 16.85
C LEU A 28 1.08 -7.49 15.85
N ARG A 29 0.42 -7.05 14.77
CA ARG A 29 -0.17 -7.94 13.76
C ARG A 29 0.87 -8.56 12.83
N ASP A 30 1.72 -7.74 12.24
CA ASP A 30 2.52 -8.15 11.09
C ASP A 30 3.94 -8.58 11.47
N ILE A 31 4.46 -8.09 12.60
CA ILE A 31 5.82 -8.44 13.07
C ILE A 31 5.78 -9.44 14.21
N LEU A 32 4.85 -9.27 15.13
CA LEU A 32 4.68 -10.18 16.28
C LEU A 32 3.61 -11.26 16.04
N GLU A 33 2.94 -11.24 14.89
CA GLU A 33 1.96 -12.23 14.43
C GLU A 33 0.83 -12.50 15.46
N ARG A 34 0.50 -11.49 16.29
CA ARG A 34 -0.57 -11.63 17.28
C ARG A 34 -1.93 -11.70 16.59
N PRO A 35 -2.84 -12.56 17.02
CA PRO A 35 -4.17 -12.69 16.42
C PRO A 35 -5.03 -11.44 16.67
N GLU A 36 -6.11 -11.27 15.88
CA GLU A 36 -7.00 -10.10 15.96
C GLU A 36 -7.74 -9.98 17.31
N ASP A 37 -7.99 -11.09 17.98
CA ASP A 37 -8.63 -11.20 19.28
C ASP A 37 -7.67 -11.06 20.46
N ASP A 38 -6.37 -10.90 20.22
CA ASP A 38 -5.39 -10.61 21.28
C ASP A 38 -5.79 -9.33 22.02
N PRO A 39 -5.80 -9.31 23.37
CA PRO A 39 -6.23 -8.16 24.16
C PRO A 39 -5.46 -6.88 23.85
N ASP A 40 -4.13 -6.96 23.62
CA ASP A 40 -3.32 -5.79 23.28
C ASP A 40 -3.66 -5.27 21.87
N VAL A 41 -3.94 -6.16 20.91
CA VAL A 41 -4.38 -5.80 19.56
C VAL A 41 -5.73 -5.11 19.63
N CYS A 42 -6.68 -5.66 20.34
CA CYS A 42 -8.02 -5.08 20.52
C CYS A 42 -7.95 -3.70 21.17
N LYS A 43 -7.22 -3.57 22.29
CA LYS A 43 -7.02 -2.30 23.00
C LYS A 43 -6.35 -1.25 22.11
N THR A 44 -5.35 -1.66 21.35
CA THR A 44 -4.61 -0.76 20.44
C THR A 44 -5.53 -0.28 19.32
N ARG A 45 -6.35 -1.17 18.77
CA ARG A 45 -7.30 -0.85 17.71
C ARG A 45 -8.40 0.11 18.19
N ASP A 46 -8.86 -0.03 19.42
CA ASP A 46 -9.77 0.93 20.04
C ASP A 46 -9.12 2.30 20.25
N ALA A 47 -7.81 2.35 20.52
CA ALA A 47 -7.06 3.61 20.59
C ALA A 47 -6.94 4.28 19.21
N ILE A 48 -6.82 3.52 18.11
CA ILE A 48 -6.85 4.07 16.74
C ILE A 48 -8.14 4.83 16.48
N ALA A 49 -9.30 4.25 16.83
CA ALA A 49 -10.60 4.89 16.62
C ALA A 49 -10.74 6.23 17.36
N ARG A 50 -10.01 6.41 18.47
CA ARG A 50 -10.01 7.65 19.28
C ARG A 50 -8.96 8.67 18.86
N GLN A 51 -8.11 8.38 17.86
CA GLN A 51 -7.13 9.36 17.38
C GLN A 51 -7.82 10.61 16.81
N PRO A 52 -7.36 11.82 17.12
CA PRO A 52 -7.95 13.06 16.61
C PRO A 52 -8.08 13.06 15.08
N LEU A 53 -7.06 12.55 14.37
CA LEU A 53 -7.07 12.47 12.91
C LEU A 53 -8.19 11.55 12.38
N VAL A 54 -8.43 10.41 13.02
CA VAL A 54 -9.51 9.48 12.62
C VAL A 54 -10.88 10.11 12.86
N GLN A 55 -11.04 10.79 14.02
CA GLN A 55 -12.26 11.51 14.34
C GLN A 55 -12.52 12.67 13.36
N GLU A 56 -11.49 13.43 13.03
CA GLU A 56 -11.56 14.51 12.04
C GLU A 56 -11.96 14.00 10.64
N LEU A 57 -11.35 12.90 10.19
CA LEU A 57 -11.69 12.28 8.91
C LEU A 57 -13.18 11.91 8.86
N PHE A 58 -13.68 11.24 9.89
CA PHE A 58 -15.10 10.87 9.92
C PHE A 58 -16.05 12.06 10.13
N ALA A 59 -15.62 13.11 10.82
CA ALA A 59 -16.40 14.33 10.95
C ALA A 59 -16.59 15.08 9.61
N ARG A 60 -15.67 14.88 8.67
CA ARG A 60 -15.73 15.46 7.32
C ARG A 60 -16.45 14.56 6.30
N GLN A 61 -16.91 13.37 6.71
CA GLN A 61 -17.64 12.48 5.79
C GLN A 61 -19.03 13.01 5.52
N HIS A 62 -19.38 13.13 4.24
CA HIS A 62 -20.72 13.50 3.81
C HIS A 62 -21.73 12.39 4.17
N PRO A 63 -23.02 12.71 4.44
CA PRO A 63 -24.04 11.70 4.70
C PRO A 63 -24.18 10.61 3.61
N GLU A 64 -23.86 10.94 2.35
CA GLU A 64 -23.82 9.98 1.23
C GLU A 64 -22.54 9.13 1.19
N GLY A 65 -21.67 9.23 2.21
CA GLY A 65 -20.48 8.42 2.40
C GLY A 65 -19.19 8.95 1.78
N HIS A 66 -19.23 9.95 0.91
CA HIS A 66 -18.03 10.50 0.28
C HIS A 66 -17.31 11.53 1.17
N TRP A 67 -16.08 11.90 0.76
CA TRP A 67 -15.33 13.04 1.26
C TRP A 67 -15.07 14.02 0.11
N GLY A 68 -14.87 15.29 0.46
CA GLY A 68 -14.72 16.38 -0.50
C GLY A 68 -16.05 16.83 -1.09
N ASP A 69 -16.01 17.94 -1.82
CA ASP A 69 -17.21 18.63 -2.37
C ASP A 69 -17.86 17.89 -3.55
N ASP A 70 -17.09 17.03 -4.23
CA ASP A 70 -17.54 16.32 -5.43
C ASP A 70 -17.17 14.84 -5.33
N PRO A 71 -18.15 13.93 -5.16
CA PRO A 71 -17.89 12.50 -5.06
C PRO A 71 -17.22 11.92 -6.32
N ALA A 72 -17.32 12.61 -7.45
CA ALA A 72 -16.70 12.22 -8.70
C ALA A 72 -15.22 12.64 -8.82
N LYS A 73 -14.69 13.37 -7.85
CA LYS A 73 -13.28 13.77 -7.76
C LYS A 73 -12.57 13.15 -6.54
N PRO A 74 -12.52 11.81 -6.46
CA PRO A 74 -12.03 11.09 -5.29
C PRO A 74 -10.53 11.28 -5.02
N TYR A 75 -9.76 11.69 -6.02
CA TYR A 75 -8.29 11.78 -6.00
C TYR A 75 -7.73 13.09 -5.46
N THR A 76 -8.58 13.97 -4.95
CA THR A 76 -8.07 15.10 -4.18
C THR A 76 -7.54 14.60 -2.84
N ALA A 77 -6.58 15.29 -2.24
CA ALA A 77 -6.02 14.89 -0.95
C ALA A 77 -7.08 14.80 0.17
N GLU A 78 -8.18 15.54 0.04
CA GLU A 78 -9.33 15.56 0.95
C GLU A 78 -10.53 14.78 0.41
N GLY A 79 -10.40 14.16 -0.77
CA GLY A 79 -11.46 13.38 -1.41
C GLY A 79 -11.59 11.97 -0.84
N THR A 80 -12.62 11.27 -1.30
CA THR A 80 -13.02 9.95 -0.81
C THR A 80 -11.85 8.96 -0.80
N LEU A 81 -11.05 8.94 -1.84
CA LEU A 81 -9.96 8.00 -1.96
C LEU A 81 -8.80 8.29 -1.00
N GLY A 82 -8.46 9.59 -0.86
CA GLY A 82 -7.44 10.01 0.11
C GLY A 82 -7.83 9.67 1.53
N ALA A 83 -9.08 9.95 1.91
CA ALA A 83 -9.62 9.65 3.24
C ALA A 83 -9.65 8.12 3.51
N LEU A 84 -10.19 7.34 2.57
CA LEU A 84 -10.25 5.87 2.71
C LEU A 84 -8.86 5.25 2.77
N SER A 85 -7.93 5.67 1.92
CA SER A 85 -6.55 5.15 1.94
C SER A 85 -5.85 5.47 3.26
N LEU A 86 -6.11 6.66 3.81
CA LEU A 86 -5.54 7.06 5.10
C LEU A 86 -6.15 6.25 6.26
N LEU A 87 -7.47 6.08 6.29
CA LEU A 87 -8.15 5.25 7.29
C LEU A 87 -7.67 3.79 7.25
N HIS A 88 -7.44 3.25 6.04
CA HIS A 88 -6.87 1.91 5.85
C HIS A 88 -5.44 1.84 6.38
N LEU A 89 -4.57 2.79 6.01
CA LEU A 89 -3.20 2.87 6.52
C LEU A 89 -3.17 2.93 8.05
N LEU A 90 -4.05 3.73 8.65
CA LEU A 90 -4.15 3.87 10.10
C LEU A 90 -4.66 2.59 10.81
N GLY A 91 -5.21 1.61 10.10
CA GLY A 91 -5.71 0.37 10.66
C GLY A 91 -7.11 0.48 11.30
N VAL A 92 -7.91 1.43 10.81
CA VAL A 92 -9.30 1.60 11.26
C VAL A 92 -10.13 0.34 10.97
N ARG A 93 -10.95 -0.08 11.93
CA ARG A 93 -11.85 -1.23 11.75
C ARG A 93 -12.89 -0.97 10.66
N PRO A 94 -13.27 -2.02 9.90
CA PRO A 94 -14.46 -1.94 9.05
C PRO A 94 -15.70 -1.57 9.88
N ASP A 95 -16.40 -0.53 9.45
CA ASP A 95 -17.69 -0.11 10.01
C ASP A 95 -18.63 0.38 8.89
N GLU A 96 -19.82 0.85 9.25
CA GLU A 96 -20.80 1.36 8.28
C GLU A 96 -20.27 2.59 7.52
N ARG A 97 -19.47 3.43 8.17
CA ARG A 97 -18.92 4.66 7.57
C ARG A 97 -17.86 4.33 6.52
N THR A 98 -16.93 3.44 6.82
CA THR A 98 -15.93 2.98 5.85
C THR A 98 -16.61 2.27 4.67
N ARG A 99 -17.65 1.47 4.93
CA ARG A 99 -18.45 0.81 3.88
C ARG A 99 -19.20 1.79 3.02
N ALA A 100 -19.81 2.84 3.61
CA ALA A 100 -20.46 3.92 2.87
C ALA A 100 -19.48 4.64 1.94
N GLY A 101 -18.25 4.93 2.42
CA GLY A 101 -17.19 5.51 1.62
C GLY A 101 -16.78 4.63 0.43
N CYS A 102 -16.58 3.33 0.67
CA CYS A 102 -16.27 2.37 -0.39
C CYS A 102 -17.40 2.28 -1.42
N ASN A 103 -18.67 2.27 -0.99
CA ASN A 103 -19.81 2.26 -1.90
C ASN A 103 -19.90 3.53 -2.74
N SER A 104 -19.60 4.69 -2.15
CA SER A 104 -19.50 5.96 -2.86
C SER A 104 -18.40 5.91 -3.93
N LEU A 105 -17.20 5.43 -3.58
CA LEU A 105 -16.11 5.24 -4.53
C LEU A 105 -16.51 4.35 -5.71
N LEU A 106 -17.09 3.18 -5.42
CA LEU A 106 -17.54 2.23 -6.45
C LEU A 106 -18.68 2.79 -7.31
N ARG A 107 -19.55 3.64 -6.76
CA ARG A 107 -20.66 4.25 -7.48
C ARG A 107 -20.21 5.35 -8.43
N PHE A 108 -19.32 6.22 -7.98
CA PHE A 108 -18.99 7.46 -8.70
C PHE A 108 -17.71 7.38 -9.53
N CYS A 109 -16.81 6.44 -9.22
CA CYS A 109 -15.46 6.42 -9.80
C CYS A 109 -15.17 5.16 -10.63
N GLN A 110 -15.99 4.11 -10.49
CA GLN A 110 -15.81 2.90 -11.28
C GLN A 110 -16.52 3.03 -12.63
N HIS A 111 -15.81 2.67 -13.69
CA HIS A 111 -16.36 2.55 -15.04
C HIS A 111 -17.03 1.19 -15.27
N GLU A 112 -17.85 1.10 -16.31
CA GLU A 112 -18.55 -0.13 -16.71
C GLU A 112 -17.60 -1.30 -16.93
N GLY A 113 -16.39 -1.04 -17.47
CA GLY A 113 -15.32 -2.03 -17.64
C GLY A 113 -14.61 -2.45 -16.36
N GLY A 114 -14.99 -1.93 -15.19
CA GLY A 114 -14.46 -2.32 -13.89
C GLY A 114 -13.31 -1.45 -13.37
N GLY A 115 -12.58 -0.76 -14.24
CA GLY A 115 -11.47 0.10 -13.84
C GLY A 115 -11.90 1.40 -13.17
N PHE A 116 -11.00 1.99 -12.36
CA PHE A 116 -11.24 3.29 -11.74
C PHE A 116 -10.66 4.43 -12.57
N SER A 117 -11.43 5.52 -12.68
CA SER A 117 -10.98 6.77 -13.29
C SER A 117 -10.51 7.76 -12.25
N LEU A 118 -9.51 8.55 -12.60
CA LEU A 118 -9.05 9.68 -11.81
C LEU A 118 -10.02 10.85 -11.82
N THR A 119 -10.81 10.97 -12.89
CA THR A 119 -11.83 12.00 -13.05
C THR A 119 -12.94 11.41 -13.92
N GLN A 120 -14.20 11.86 -13.75
CA GLN A 120 -15.31 11.40 -14.58
C GLN A 120 -15.23 11.83 -16.04
N THR A 121 -14.27 12.64 -16.45
CA THR A 121 -14.14 13.03 -17.84
C THR A 121 -13.53 11.90 -18.65
N ARG A 122 -14.19 11.47 -19.71
CA ARG A 122 -13.71 10.47 -20.68
C ARG A 122 -12.30 10.72 -21.23
N ARG A 123 -11.76 11.92 -21.05
CA ARG A 123 -10.43 12.33 -21.50
C ARG A 123 -9.30 11.91 -20.55
N SER A 124 -9.59 11.52 -19.31
CA SER A 124 -8.54 11.23 -18.31
C SER A 124 -8.09 9.77 -18.27
N GLY A 125 -8.77 8.90 -18.99
CA GLY A 125 -8.44 7.48 -19.06
C GLY A 125 -8.73 6.70 -17.77
N ILE A 126 -8.85 5.41 -17.90
CA ILE A 126 -8.93 4.43 -16.81
C ILE A 126 -7.56 3.80 -16.73
N PHE A 127 -6.95 3.82 -15.54
CA PHE A 127 -5.60 3.33 -15.37
C PHE A 127 -5.56 2.10 -14.46
N PRO A 128 -4.92 1.01 -14.87
CA PRO A 128 -4.79 -0.20 -14.04
C PRO A 128 -4.00 0.06 -12.76
N CYS A 129 -3.04 0.98 -12.78
CA CYS A 129 -2.32 1.40 -11.57
C CYS A 129 -3.26 1.99 -10.52
N THR A 130 -4.15 2.89 -10.94
CA THR A 130 -5.15 3.48 -10.05
C THR A 130 -6.10 2.43 -9.50
N THR A 131 -6.55 1.50 -10.35
CA THR A 131 -7.45 0.42 -9.94
C THR A 131 -6.73 -0.54 -8.99
N GLY A 132 -5.53 -1.00 -9.34
CA GLY A 132 -4.74 -1.94 -8.54
C GLY A 132 -4.38 -1.42 -7.15
N GLU A 133 -4.07 -0.12 -7.03
CA GLU A 133 -3.69 0.50 -5.76
C GLU A 133 -4.80 0.42 -4.69
N HIS A 134 -6.08 0.41 -5.11
CA HIS A 134 -7.20 0.50 -4.17
C HIS A 134 -7.85 -0.84 -3.83
N LEU A 135 -7.54 -1.88 -4.60
CA LEU A 135 -8.07 -3.22 -4.34
C LEU A 135 -7.74 -3.75 -2.93
N PRO A 136 -6.51 -3.61 -2.39
CA PRO A 136 -6.21 -4.06 -1.03
C PRO A 136 -7.10 -3.43 0.04
N MET A 137 -7.39 -2.15 -0.08
CA MET A 137 -8.27 -1.42 0.82
C MET A 137 -9.72 -1.95 0.76
N LEU A 138 -10.25 -2.13 -0.45
CA LEU A 138 -11.62 -2.64 -0.65
C LEU A 138 -11.78 -4.06 -0.09
N VAL A 139 -10.79 -4.92 -0.33
CA VAL A 139 -10.78 -6.28 0.21
C VAL A 139 -10.66 -6.28 1.74
N HIS A 140 -9.78 -5.44 2.30
CA HIS A 140 -9.60 -5.30 3.74
C HIS A 140 -10.91 -4.94 4.45
N TRP A 141 -11.75 -4.11 3.84
CA TRP A 141 -13.05 -3.73 4.39
C TRP A 141 -14.21 -4.64 3.97
N GLY A 142 -13.89 -5.86 3.51
CA GLY A 142 -14.88 -6.93 3.30
C GLY A 142 -15.66 -6.85 2.00
N LEU A 143 -15.16 -6.09 1.00
CA LEU A 143 -15.79 -6.01 -0.32
C LEU A 143 -15.16 -6.95 -1.37
N GLY A 144 -14.30 -7.90 -0.96
CA GLY A 144 -13.63 -8.80 -1.91
C GLY A 144 -14.57 -9.62 -2.79
N ASP A 145 -15.76 -9.94 -2.30
CA ASP A 145 -16.80 -10.67 -3.03
C ASP A 145 -17.82 -9.76 -3.74
N ASP A 146 -17.73 -8.44 -3.57
CA ASP A 146 -18.62 -7.50 -4.27
C ASP A 146 -18.39 -7.62 -5.80
N PRO A 147 -19.45 -7.79 -6.61
CA PRO A 147 -19.31 -7.93 -8.05
C PRO A 147 -18.58 -6.77 -8.73
N ARG A 148 -18.67 -5.57 -8.17
CA ARG A 148 -17.95 -4.38 -8.67
C ARG A 148 -16.45 -4.51 -8.44
N VAL A 149 -16.04 -4.99 -7.26
CA VAL A 149 -14.63 -5.23 -6.92
C VAL A 149 -14.08 -6.40 -7.75
N ARG A 150 -14.86 -7.44 -7.97
CA ARG A 150 -14.48 -8.54 -8.88
C ARG A 150 -14.21 -8.05 -10.30
N ARG A 151 -15.08 -7.19 -10.86
CA ARG A 151 -14.85 -6.55 -12.17
C ARG A 151 -13.57 -5.69 -12.19
N ALA A 152 -13.23 -5.04 -11.07
CA ALA A 152 -11.99 -4.28 -10.98
C ALA A 152 -10.74 -5.19 -11.04
N PHE A 153 -10.77 -6.38 -10.43
CA PHE A 153 -9.72 -7.38 -10.61
C PHE A 153 -9.61 -7.88 -12.04
N GLU A 154 -10.76 -8.20 -12.67
CA GLU A 154 -10.81 -8.64 -14.08
C GLU A 154 -10.21 -7.58 -15.00
N PHE A 155 -10.55 -6.31 -14.77
CA PHE A 155 -9.97 -5.18 -15.49
C PHE A 155 -8.44 -5.14 -15.35
N VAL A 156 -7.90 -5.20 -14.13
CA VAL A 156 -6.45 -5.16 -13.92
C VAL A 156 -5.75 -6.33 -14.62
N VAL A 157 -6.32 -7.53 -14.55
CA VAL A 157 -5.75 -8.71 -15.21
C VAL A 157 -5.80 -8.57 -16.74
N ALA A 158 -6.92 -8.12 -17.30
CA ALA A 158 -7.09 -7.95 -18.73
C ALA A 158 -6.15 -6.88 -19.29
N ASP A 159 -6.15 -5.70 -18.67
CA ASP A 159 -5.34 -4.56 -19.11
C ASP A 159 -3.83 -4.86 -18.98
N MET A 160 -3.41 -5.40 -17.82
CA MET A 160 -2.02 -5.80 -17.63
C MET A 160 -1.58 -7.02 -18.46
N SER A 161 -2.47 -7.64 -19.21
CA SER A 161 -2.11 -8.70 -20.17
C SER A 161 -1.71 -8.15 -21.54
N ALA A 162 -1.99 -6.89 -21.85
CA ALA A 162 -1.60 -6.26 -23.11
C ALA A 162 -0.08 -6.03 -23.18
N ASP A 163 0.49 -5.96 -24.37
CA ASP A 163 1.94 -5.82 -24.57
C ASP A 163 2.45 -4.43 -24.17
N ASP A 164 1.61 -3.41 -24.31
CA ASP A 164 1.86 -2.01 -23.95
C ASP A 164 1.29 -1.61 -22.57
N ALA A 165 0.91 -2.59 -21.74
CA ALA A 165 0.21 -2.38 -20.47
C ALA A 165 0.92 -1.41 -19.51
N LEU A 166 2.24 -1.29 -19.59
CA LEU A 166 3.03 -0.36 -18.77
C LEU A 166 3.31 0.98 -19.45
N ASP A 167 2.81 1.21 -20.66
CA ASP A 167 2.91 2.50 -21.31
C ASP A 167 1.86 3.45 -20.72
N CYS A 168 2.34 4.43 -19.96
CA CYS A 168 1.46 5.35 -19.25
C CYS A 168 1.05 6.52 -20.15
N GLY A 169 -0.18 6.48 -20.67
CA GLY A 169 -0.73 7.56 -21.49
C GLY A 169 -0.87 8.91 -20.77
N ARG A 170 -0.90 8.92 -19.42
CA ARG A 170 -1.01 10.14 -18.63
C ARG A 170 0.28 10.96 -18.58
N TYR A 171 1.42 10.28 -18.43
CA TYR A 171 2.73 10.90 -18.24
C TYR A 171 3.69 10.62 -19.38
N GLN A 172 3.21 10.01 -20.46
CA GLN A 172 4.02 9.61 -21.62
C GLN A 172 5.26 8.77 -21.22
N HIS A 173 5.17 8.06 -20.08
CA HIS A 173 6.20 7.13 -19.66
C HIS A 173 5.97 5.78 -20.31
N ARG A 174 6.99 5.26 -20.95
CA ARG A 174 7.07 3.84 -21.31
C ARG A 174 7.55 3.05 -20.10
N ASP A 175 7.12 1.80 -20.00
CA ASP A 175 7.56 0.91 -18.92
C ASP A 175 7.34 1.45 -17.49
N CYS A 176 6.14 1.87 -17.18
CA CYS A 176 5.79 2.48 -15.90
C CYS A 176 5.93 1.51 -14.72
N LEU A 177 7.06 1.57 -13.99
CA LEU A 177 7.29 0.72 -12.81
C LEU A 177 6.26 0.97 -11.70
N TRP A 178 5.74 2.18 -11.58
CA TRP A 178 4.66 2.48 -10.62
C TRP A 178 3.38 1.72 -10.94
N GLY A 179 3.06 1.62 -12.24
CA GLY A 179 1.94 0.81 -12.70
C GLY A 179 2.11 -0.66 -12.32
N ALA A 180 3.33 -1.18 -12.48
CA ALA A 180 3.64 -2.55 -12.09
C ALA A 180 3.50 -2.78 -10.57
N ILE A 181 4.01 -1.87 -9.73
CA ILE A 181 3.88 -1.94 -8.27
C ILE A 181 2.40 -1.94 -7.86
N ALA A 182 1.62 -0.99 -8.38
CA ALA A 182 0.21 -0.86 -8.04
C ALA A 182 -0.60 -2.10 -8.45
N ALA A 183 -0.39 -2.60 -9.66
CA ALA A 183 -1.05 -3.80 -10.14
C ALA A 183 -0.67 -5.04 -9.31
N LEU A 184 0.61 -5.23 -8.96
CA LEU A 184 1.04 -6.32 -8.08
C LEU A 184 0.41 -6.20 -6.68
N ASN A 185 0.36 -5.02 -6.08
CA ASN A 185 -0.31 -4.80 -4.80
C ASN A 185 -1.79 -5.21 -4.86
N GLY A 186 -2.50 -4.81 -5.92
CA GLY A 186 -3.87 -5.24 -6.16
C GLY A 186 -4.01 -6.74 -6.30
N LEU A 187 -3.16 -7.36 -7.13
CA LEU A 187 -3.21 -8.80 -7.40
C LEU A 187 -2.76 -9.65 -6.19
N ALA A 188 -2.04 -9.08 -5.22
CA ALA A 188 -1.66 -9.79 -3.99
C ALA A 188 -2.89 -10.20 -3.16
N VAL A 189 -3.97 -9.42 -3.23
CA VAL A 189 -5.24 -9.71 -2.54
C VAL A 189 -6.31 -10.32 -3.45
N LEU A 190 -5.92 -10.77 -4.66
CA LEU A 190 -6.84 -11.44 -5.59
C LEU A 190 -7.46 -12.69 -4.93
N PRO A 191 -8.80 -12.78 -4.83
CA PRO A 191 -9.47 -13.94 -4.27
C PRO A 191 -9.04 -15.24 -4.94
N ALA A 192 -8.88 -16.30 -4.16
CA ALA A 192 -8.39 -17.60 -4.67
C ALA A 192 -9.23 -18.12 -5.84
N ALA A 193 -10.56 -17.94 -5.78
CA ALA A 193 -11.49 -18.34 -6.86
C ALA A 193 -11.26 -17.59 -8.18
N MET A 194 -10.62 -16.42 -8.16
CA MET A 194 -10.32 -15.62 -9.36
C MET A 194 -8.90 -15.85 -9.91
N ARG A 195 -8.07 -16.64 -9.22
CA ARG A 195 -6.70 -16.93 -9.65
C ARG A 195 -6.72 -17.84 -10.87
N SER A 196 -6.31 -17.30 -12.01
CA SER A 196 -6.27 -17.98 -13.31
C SER A 196 -4.84 -18.17 -13.83
N ARG A 197 -4.68 -18.89 -14.95
CA ARG A 197 -3.39 -18.93 -15.66
C ARG A 197 -2.97 -17.52 -16.11
N GLN A 198 -3.92 -16.73 -16.61
CA GLN A 198 -3.67 -15.37 -17.08
C GLN A 198 -3.20 -14.46 -15.93
N SER A 199 -3.88 -14.46 -14.76
CA SER A 199 -3.45 -13.64 -13.62
C SER A 199 -2.04 -14.02 -13.13
N ARG A 200 -1.68 -15.33 -13.15
CA ARG A 200 -0.32 -15.76 -12.82
C ARG A 200 0.72 -15.31 -13.84
N GLN A 201 0.38 -15.27 -15.13
CA GLN A 201 1.26 -14.76 -16.18
C GLN A 201 1.48 -13.27 -16.04
N VAL A 202 0.42 -12.50 -15.74
CA VAL A 202 0.52 -11.06 -15.46
C VAL A 202 1.45 -10.81 -14.26
N VAL A 203 1.22 -11.49 -13.13
CA VAL A 203 2.09 -11.36 -11.94
C VAL A 203 3.55 -11.63 -12.29
N ARG A 204 3.83 -12.72 -13.03
CA ARG A 204 5.20 -13.05 -13.43
C ARG A 204 5.83 -11.94 -14.27
N ARG A 205 5.13 -11.47 -15.31
CA ARG A 205 5.63 -10.41 -16.19
C ARG A 205 5.93 -9.12 -15.43
N LEU A 206 5.01 -8.69 -14.55
CA LEU A 206 5.21 -7.50 -13.75
C LEU A 206 6.36 -7.66 -12.74
N ALA A 207 6.50 -8.84 -12.13
CA ALA A 207 7.59 -9.13 -11.23
C ALA A 207 8.95 -9.13 -11.95
N ASP A 208 9.05 -9.80 -13.09
CA ASP A 208 10.27 -9.77 -13.92
C ASP A 208 10.61 -8.33 -14.31
N ARG A 209 9.61 -7.54 -14.68
CA ARG A 209 9.82 -6.14 -15.04
C ARG A 209 10.41 -5.31 -13.89
N LEU A 210 9.95 -5.53 -12.65
CA LEU A 210 10.51 -4.86 -11.46
C LEU A 210 11.89 -5.40 -11.09
N LEU A 211 12.12 -6.70 -11.19
CA LEU A 211 13.39 -7.33 -10.83
C LEU A 211 14.51 -6.99 -11.81
N ASP A 212 14.18 -6.83 -13.10
CA ASP A 212 15.13 -6.49 -14.17
C ASP A 212 15.26 -4.98 -14.40
N ALA A 213 14.50 -4.17 -13.65
CA ALA A 213 14.51 -2.73 -13.84
C ALA A 213 15.87 -2.13 -13.51
N LYS A 214 16.34 -1.26 -14.40
CA LYS A 214 17.49 -0.41 -14.14
C LYS A 214 17.01 0.78 -13.31
N TYR A 215 16.98 0.59 -12.00
CA TYR A 215 16.70 1.69 -11.08
C TYR A 215 17.86 2.69 -11.16
N ASP A 216 17.57 3.89 -11.64
CA ASP A 216 18.52 4.99 -11.55
C ASP A 216 18.39 5.63 -10.15
N PHE A 217 19.45 5.51 -9.37
CA PHE A 217 19.54 6.07 -8.02
C PHE A 217 20.17 7.45 -7.98
N GLN A 218 20.49 8.04 -9.17
CA GLN A 218 21.09 9.36 -9.31
C GLN A 218 20.09 10.36 -9.92
N GLY A 219 20.36 11.65 -9.79
CA GLY A 219 19.55 12.70 -10.40
C GLY A 219 18.09 12.73 -9.90
N GLU A 220 17.14 12.85 -10.81
CA GLU A 220 15.70 12.88 -10.52
C GLU A 220 15.18 11.55 -9.95
N HIS A 221 15.89 10.46 -10.15
CA HIS A 221 15.50 9.12 -9.72
C HIS A 221 15.98 8.75 -8.31
N LYS A 222 16.62 9.65 -7.57
CA LYS A 222 16.88 9.49 -6.12
C LYS A 222 15.61 9.10 -5.32
N ARG A 223 14.43 9.37 -5.88
CA ARG A 223 13.15 9.03 -5.28
C ARG A 223 12.97 7.53 -5.02
N TRP A 224 13.65 6.62 -5.73
CA TRP A 224 13.56 5.19 -5.44
C TRP A 224 14.07 4.82 -4.06
N LEU A 225 14.97 5.62 -3.47
CA LEU A 225 15.45 5.50 -2.10
C LEU A 225 14.89 6.59 -1.17
N THR A 226 13.83 7.28 -1.60
CA THR A 226 13.12 8.31 -0.83
C THR A 226 11.80 7.73 -0.32
N PHE A 227 11.86 7.03 0.78
CA PHE A 227 10.70 6.36 1.36
C PHE A 227 9.68 7.36 1.90
N GLY A 228 8.38 7.10 1.67
CA GLY A 228 7.32 8.06 1.97
C GLY A 228 6.22 7.57 2.89
N VAL A 229 5.56 8.52 3.54
CA VAL A 229 4.37 8.28 4.37
C VAL A 229 3.30 9.34 4.07
N PRO A 230 2.11 9.00 3.61
CA PRO A 230 1.72 7.65 3.14
C PRO A 230 2.67 7.09 2.08
N ARG A 231 2.61 5.78 1.90
CA ARG A 231 3.53 5.07 1.00
C ARG A 231 3.56 5.70 -0.38
N VAL A 232 4.76 5.93 -0.90
CA VAL A 232 5.00 6.40 -2.27
C VAL A 232 5.54 5.25 -3.14
N TRP A 233 5.62 5.46 -4.42
CA TRP A 233 6.19 4.50 -5.36
C TRP A 233 7.72 4.54 -5.29
N ASP A 234 8.29 3.78 -4.38
CA ASP A 234 9.71 3.69 -4.09
C ASP A 234 10.20 2.22 -4.12
N LEU A 235 11.49 2.00 -3.90
CA LEU A 235 12.07 0.66 -3.94
C LEU A 235 11.52 -0.24 -2.81
N LEU A 236 11.24 0.32 -1.64
CA LEU A 236 10.63 -0.45 -0.54
C LEU A 236 9.24 -0.94 -0.93
N SER A 237 8.43 -0.10 -1.57
CA SER A 237 7.11 -0.46 -2.09
C SER A 237 7.21 -1.54 -3.17
N ALA A 238 8.19 -1.44 -4.07
CA ALA A 238 8.42 -2.45 -5.11
C ALA A 238 8.77 -3.81 -4.51
N LEU A 239 9.68 -3.84 -3.52
CA LEU A 239 10.10 -5.06 -2.85
C LEU A 239 8.98 -5.70 -2.01
N LEU A 240 8.14 -4.90 -1.36
CA LEU A 240 6.96 -5.38 -0.65
C LEU A 240 5.95 -6.03 -1.62
N ALA A 241 5.71 -5.40 -2.77
CA ALA A 241 4.83 -5.96 -3.80
C ALA A 241 5.38 -7.29 -4.35
N LEU A 242 6.66 -7.36 -4.65
CA LEU A 242 7.34 -8.58 -5.08
C LEU A 242 7.29 -9.69 -4.01
N ALA A 243 7.55 -9.35 -2.76
CA ALA A 243 7.55 -10.29 -1.65
C ALA A 243 6.16 -10.89 -1.40
N ALA A 244 5.08 -10.10 -1.56
CA ALA A 244 3.70 -10.56 -1.45
C ALA A 244 3.35 -11.67 -2.47
N HIS A 245 4.08 -11.74 -3.58
CA HIS A 245 3.95 -12.78 -4.60
C HIS A 245 5.03 -13.89 -4.52
N GLY A 246 5.84 -13.91 -3.44
CA GLY A 246 6.84 -14.96 -3.19
C GLY A 246 8.19 -14.75 -3.88
N TYR A 247 8.44 -13.60 -4.50
CA TYR A 247 9.70 -13.30 -5.19
C TYR A 247 10.87 -12.93 -4.26
N ALA A 248 10.67 -12.91 -2.94
CA ALA A 248 11.77 -12.68 -1.99
C ALA A 248 12.90 -13.72 -2.07
N ARG A 249 12.69 -14.86 -2.78
CA ARG A 249 13.69 -15.91 -3.03
C ARG A 249 14.37 -15.77 -4.39
N ASP A 250 13.93 -14.87 -5.26
CA ASP A 250 14.56 -14.64 -6.56
C ASP A 250 15.96 -14.03 -6.34
N PRO A 251 17.02 -14.52 -7.00
CA PRO A 251 18.38 -14.02 -6.80
C PRO A 251 18.52 -12.53 -7.14
N ARG A 252 17.68 -11.99 -8.04
CA ARG A 252 17.64 -10.55 -8.39
C ARG A 252 17.11 -9.67 -7.26
N PHE A 253 16.38 -10.26 -6.30
CA PHE A 253 15.79 -9.52 -5.17
C PHE A 253 16.85 -9.09 -4.15
N ALA A 254 17.85 -9.92 -3.88
CA ALA A 254 18.83 -9.69 -2.83
C ALA A 254 19.64 -8.38 -3.02
N PRO A 255 20.18 -8.06 -4.21
CA PRO A 255 20.88 -6.79 -4.42
C PRO A 255 19.99 -5.56 -4.18
N LEU A 256 18.70 -5.63 -4.55
CA LEU A 256 17.75 -4.54 -4.34
C LEU A 256 17.42 -4.37 -2.85
N LEU A 257 17.29 -5.48 -2.12
CA LEU A 257 17.10 -5.46 -0.68
C LEU A 257 18.29 -4.82 0.04
N GLU A 258 19.52 -5.11 -0.37
CA GLU A 258 20.72 -4.50 0.21
C GLU A 258 20.74 -2.99 0.09
N LEU A 259 20.22 -2.43 -1.03
CA LEU A 259 20.06 -0.98 -1.19
C LEU A 259 19.08 -0.37 -0.17
N VAL A 260 17.99 -1.07 0.15
CA VAL A 260 17.04 -0.64 1.19
C VAL A 260 17.70 -0.74 2.57
N LEU A 261 18.42 -1.83 2.86
CA LEU A 261 19.11 -2.04 4.13
C LEU A 261 20.20 -1.00 4.37
N ALA A 262 20.92 -0.57 3.32
CA ALA A 262 21.92 0.48 3.40
C ALA A 262 21.38 1.87 3.81
N GLN A 263 20.05 2.06 3.83
CA GLN A 263 19.41 3.29 4.29
C GLN A 263 19.09 3.31 5.80
N GLN A 264 19.44 2.26 6.52
CA GLN A 264 19.29 2.22 7.99
C GLN A 264 20.21 3.23 8.67
N ASP A 265 19.74 3.80 9.77
CA ASP A 265 20.61 4.49 10.72
C ASP A 265 21.28 3.48 11.69
N GLU A 266 22.13 3.99 12.58
CA GLU A 266 22.90 3.20 13.57
C GLU A 266 21.98 2.40 14.54
N ARG A 267 20.69 2.78 14.65
CA ARG A 267 19.68 2.08 15.47
C ARG A 267 18.78 1.18 14.64
N GLY A 268 19.15 0.91 13.39
CA GLY A 268 18.38 0.07 12.48
C GLY A 268 17.01 0.65 12.09
N ARG A 269 16.87 1.99 12.03
CA ARG A 269 15.65 2.72 11.68
C ARG A 269 15.81 3.36 10.30
N TRP A 270 14.71 3.50 9.56
CA TRP A 270 14.69 4.19 8.28
C TRP A 270 14.07 5.57 8.43
N ARG A 271 14.52 6.51 7.59
CA ARG A 271 14.02 7.88 7.58
C ARG A 271 12.88 8.05 6.60
N CYS A 272 11.92 8.93 6.93
CA CYS A 272 10.90 9.37 6.00
C CYS A 272 11.46 10.50 5.13
N GLY A 273 11.62 10.25 3.83
CA GLY A 273 12.11 11.25 2.87
C GLY A 273 10.98 12.06 2.22
N SER A 274 9.76 11.52 2.20
CA SER A 274 8.57 12.17 1.61
C SER A 274 7.39 12.08 2.56
N VAL A 275 6.70 13.20 2.77
CA VAL A 275 5.52 13.29 3.64
C VAL A 275 4.35 13.93 2.90
N SER A 276 3.13 13.50 3.22
CA SER A 276 1.93 14.17 2.74
C SER A 276 1.89 15.61 3.25
N ARG A 277 1.49 16.54 2.40
CA ARG A 277 1.26 17.94 2.79
C ARG A 277 -0.07 18.11 3.52
N THR A 278 -1.08 17.34 3.14
CA THR A 278 -2.43 17.41 3.70
C THR A 278 -2.52 16.67 5.03
N TRP A 279 -1.93 15.47 5.10
CA TRP A 279 -1.97 14.58 6.25
C TRP A 279 -0.55 14.18 6.68
N PRO A 280 0.20 15.06 7.37
CA PRO A 280 1.57 14.78 7.76
C PRO A 280 1.61 13.81 8.95
N LEU A 281 1.74 12.51 8.68
CA LEU A 281 1.88 11.47 9.72
C LEU A 281 3.27 11.44 10.34
N GLU A 282 4.28 11.96 9.64
CA GLU A 282 5.69 11.90 10.02
C GLU A 282 6.41 13.22 9.71
N LYS A 283 7.61 13.37 10.22
CA LYS A 283 8.49 14.51 9.92
C LYS A 283 9.52 14.11 8.86
N ARG A 284 9.64 14.93 7.81
CA ARG A 284 10.60 14.69 6.72
C ARG A 284 12.04 14.62 7.25
N ASN A 285 12.83 13.70 6.69
CA ASN A 285 14.24 13.45 7.01
C ASN A 285 14.50 13.05 8.48
N ARG A 286 13.49 12.54 9.18
CA ARG A 286 13.61 11.98 10.54
C ARG A 286 13.39 10.46 10.50
N PRO A 287 13.92 9.72 11.51
CA PRO A 287 13.54 8.32 11.70
C PRO A 287 12.02 8.17 11.74
N SER A 288 11.49 7.25 10.95
CA SER A 288 10.07 7.05 10.74
C SER A 288 9.64 5.69 11.25
N LYS A 289 8.67 5.65 12.13
CA LYS A 289 8.06 4.40 12.61
C LYS A 289 7.37 3.66 11.46
N TRP A 290 6.72 4.38 10.55
CA TRP A 290 6.03 3.79 9.41
C TRP A 290 6.98 3.14 8.40
N VAL A 291 8.01 3.87 7.98
CA VAL A 291 9.00 3.33 7.04
C VAL A 291 9.76 2.16 7.66
N THR A 292 10.10 2.26 8.95
CA THR A 292 10.77 1.18 9.69
C THR A 292 9.88 -0.05 9.79
N LEU A 293 8.59 0.11 10.06
CA LEU A 293 7.61 -0.99 10.07
C LEU A 293 7.52 -1.67 8.70
N ASP A 294 7.41 -0.91 7.62
CA ASP A 294 7.36 -1.47 6.26
C ASP A 294 8.64 -2.22 5.89
N ALA A 295 9.80 -1.70 6.27
CA ALA A 295 11.07 -2.40 6.08
C ALA A 295 11.15 -3.69 6.91
N LEU A 296 10.63 -3.70 8.14
CA LEU A 296 10.54 -4.93 8.93
C LEU A 296 9.55 -5.94 8.34
N ARG A 297 8.40 -5.50 7.84
CA ARG A 297 7.47 -6.36 7.07
C ARG A 297 8.20 -7.06 5.92
N LEU A 298 8.99 -6.30 5.16
CA LEU A 298 9.79 -6.86 4.08
C LEU A 298 10.76 -7.92 4.61
N LEU A 299 11.47 -7.65 5.69
CA LEU A 299 12.44 -8.57 6.27
C LEU A 299 11.82 -9.86 6.82
N THR A 300 10.56 -9.85 7.25
CA THR A 300 9.87 -11.09 7.66
C THR A 300 9.62 -12.05 6.50
N THR A 301 9.54 -11.54 5.26
CA THR A 301 9.30 -12.36 4.07
C THR A 301 10.57 -12.99 3.48
N VAL A 302 11.74 -12.46 3.84
CA VAL A 302 13.02 -12.94 3.31
C VAL A 302 13.46 -14.21 4.04
N PRO A 303 13.84 -15.28 3.32
CA PRO A 303 14.36 -16.48 3.94
C PRO A 303 15.57 -16.16 4.80
N LYS A 304 15.59 -16.65 6.05
CA LYS A 304 16.78 -16.57 6.88
C LYS A 304 17.90 -17.35 6.19
N LYS A 305 19.05 -16.70 5.95
CA LYS A 305 20.23 -17.42 5.45
C LYS A 305 20.47 -18.59 6.41
N SER A 306 20.41 -19.82 5.90
CA SER A 306 20.87 -21.00 6.65
C SER A 306 22.36 -20.76 6.99
N ARG A 307 22.69 -20.72 8.27
CA ARG A 307 24.06 -20.66 8.74
C ARG A 307 24.75 -22.00 8.50
#